data_0ccdebedef523eabe55d7df8fe753838
#
_entry.id   0ccdebedef523eabe55d7df8fe753838
#
_cell.length_a   1.000
_cell.length_b   1.000
_cell.length_c   1.000
_cell.angle_alpha   90.00
_cell.angle_beta   90.00
_cell.angle_gamma   90.00
#
_symmetry.space_group_name_H-M   'P 1'
#
loop_
_entity.id
_entity.type
_entity.pdbx_description
1 polymer ?
#
loop_
_entity_poly.entity_id
_entity_poly.type
_entity_poly.pdbx_seq_one_letter_code
_entity_poly.pdbx_strand_id
1 'polypeptide(L)'
;MATPILPDELMRTALKELEQAVYNHDQWAENLYGTLICRSTPDERDVSPDAHHQCRFGQWYHKAGTTILKNHPGYAEIGIEHERMHQYATSLLRASISNVPISFKDYERFLTALKRLKLEIATVQNELQTALFNLDPLTGTPSRTGMLSALREQLELVRRNHTCAIAMMDLDRFKAINDKYGHIAGDKVLIGMAHYIMAHLRPYDKVFRYGGDEFLICLPDTDQQTAHDIASRFVVELGSLPFAADGKGEFHITASFGLTTLAFDIPVEQSIDRADKALYVAKMQGQNRVVVWDPSMNEEAERTGNA
;
A
#
# COMPACT_ATOMS: atom_id res chain seq x y z
N MET A 1 -14.55 -3.58 -3.52
CA MET A 1 -14.31 -2.88 -2.25
C MET A 1 -12.80 -2.70 -2.14
N ALA A 2 -12.30 -1.47 -2.03
CA ALA A 2 -10.86 -1.25 -1.86
C ALA A 2 -10.45 -1.81 -0.49
N THR A 3 -9.43 -2.66 -0.46
CA THR A 3 -8.82 -3.18 0.76
C THR A 3 -8.29 -1.96 1.55
N PRO A 4 -8.62 -1.79 2.84
CA PRO A 4 -8.05 -0.71 3.62
C PRO A 4 -6.53 -0.83 3.58
N ILE A 5 -5.84 0.24 3.18
CA ILE A 5 -4.39 0.28 3.13
C ILE A 5 -3.89 0.18 4.58
N LEU A 6 -3.30 -0.95 4.91
CA LEU A 6 -2.62 -1.13 6.20
C LEU A 6 -1.41 -0.18 6.26
N PRO A 7 -1.11 0.42 7.42
CA PRO A 7 0.13 1.16 7.61
C PRO A 7 1.36 0.33 7.23
N ASP A 8 2.37 0.95 6.65
CA ASP A 8 3.61 0.31 6.16
C ASP A 8 4.25 -0.60 7.23
N GLU A 9 4.36 -0.12 8.46
CA GLU A 9 4.93 -0.88 9.59
C GLU A 9 4.14 -2.15 9.91
N LEU A 10 2.81 -2.09 9.82
CA LEU A 10 1.96 -3.26 10.03
C LEU A 10 2.09 -4.27 8.88
N MET A 11 2.21 -3.82 7.64
CA MET A 11 2.44 -4.71 6.49
C MET A 11 3.81 -5.42 6.59
N ARG A 12 4.87 -4.71 6.97
CA ARG A 12 6.20 -5.30 7.21
C ARG A 12 6.17 -6.32 8.34
N THR A 13 5.46 -6.00 9.41
CA THR A 13 5.27 -6.92 10.53
C THR A 13 4.52 -8.17 10.09
N ALA A 14 3.42 -8.02 9.34
CA ALA A 14 2.65 -9.13 8.81
C ALA A 14 3.49 -10.04 7.90
N LEU A 15 4.29 -9.47 7.01
CA LEU A 15 5.18 -10.24 6.12
C LEU A 15 6.18 -11.08 6.93
N LYS A 16 6.86 -10.47 7.89
CA LYS A 16 7.83 -11.17 8.74
C LYS A 16 7.19 -12.30 9.55
N GLU A 17 5.98 -12.07 10.06
CA GLU A 17 5.25 -13.09 10.81
C GLU A 17 4.76 -14.22 9.91
N LEU A 18 4.31 -13.92 8.68
CA LEU A 18 3.95 -14.95 7.69
C LEU A 18 5.17 -15.77 7.25
N GLU A 19 6.33 -15.16 7.05
CA GLU A 19 7.59 -15.87 6.75
C GLU A 19 7.95 -16.84 7.88
N GLN A 20 7.90 -16.36 9.13
CA GLN A 20 8.16 -17.21 10.30
C GLN A 20 7.12 -18.32 10.44
N ALA A 21 5.87 -18.04 10.10
CA ALA A 21 4.79 -19.04 10.10
C ALA A 21 5.05 -20.17 9.09
N VAL A 22 5.45 -19.84 7.87
CA VAL A 22 5.82 -20.83 6.84
C VAL A 22 6.98 -21.69 7.33
N TYR A 23 8.05 -21.08 7.84
CA TYR A 23 9.19 -21.79 8.38
C TYR A 23 8.80 -22.78 9.49
N ASN A 24 8.01 -22.34 10.45
CA ASN A 24 7.54 -23.17 11.55
C ASN A 24 6.69 -24.36 11.04
N HIS A 25 5.91 -24.13 9.99
CA HIS A 25 5.08 -25.17 9.38
C HIS A 25 5.89 -26.19 8.60
N ASP A 26 6.95 -25.77 7.93
CA ASP A 26 7.88 -26.67 7.23
C ASP A 26 8.59 -27.60 8.23
N GLN A 27 9.08 -27.05 9.34
CA GLN A 27 9.68 -27.85 10.41
C GLN A 27 8.67 -28.86 11.02
N TRP A 28 7.42 -28.45 11.20
CA TRP A 28 6.36 -29.34 11.66
C TRP A 28 6.07 -30.46 10.64
N ALA A 29 6.02 -30.17 9.36
CA ALA A 29 5.79 -31.16 8.29
C ALA A 29 6.95 -32.17 8.19
N GLU A 30 8.21 -31.72 8.34
CA GLU A 30 9.37 -32.60 8.41
C GLU A 30 9.28 -33.59 9.60
N ASN A 31 8.88 -33.08 10.78
CA ASN A 31 8.67 -33.91 11.96
C ASN A 31 7.53 -34.94 11.75
N LEU A 32 6.44 -34.53 11.10
CA LEU A 32 5.34 -35.41 10.71
C LEU A 32 5.83 -36.55 9.81
N TYR A 33 6.61 -36.20 8.78
CA TYR A 33 7.18 -37.25 7.87
C TYR A 33 8.12 -38.21 8.64
N GLY A 34 8.97 -37.65 9.50
CA GLY A 34 9.83 -38.47 10.37
C GLY A 34 9.02 -39.43 11.23
N THR A 35 7.96 -38.96 11.86
CA THR A 35 7.05 -39.74 12.69
C THR A 35 6.40 -40.89 11.88
N LEU A 36 5.88 -40.58 10.70
CA LEU A 36 5.22 -41.56 9.83
C LEU A 36 6.21 -42.61 9.30
N ILE A 37 7.41 -42.20 8.87
CA ILE A 37 8.44 -43.10 8.28
C ILE A 37 9.08 -43.99 9.35
N CYS A 38 9.47 -43.36 10.48
CA CYS A 38 10.14 -44.06 11.57
C CYS A 38 9.16 -44.80 12.51
N ARG A 39 7.85 -44.64 12.31
CA ARG A 39 6.78 -45.17 13.19
C ARG A 39 7.00 -44.80 14.65
N SER A 40 7.49 -43.60 14.92
CA SER A 40 7.66 -43.09 16.27
C SER A 40 6.31 -42.60 16.85
N THR A 41 6.27 -42.45 18.16
CA THR A 41 5.08 -41.90 18.84
C THR A 41 4.88 -40.45 18.44
N PRO A 42 3.73 -40.08 17.84
CA PRO A 42 3.45 -38.67 17.53
C PRO A 42 3.24 -37.84 18.79
N ASP A 43 3.42 -36.51 18.67
CA ASP A 43 3.03 -35.56 19.68
C ASP A 43 1.51 -35.61 19.89
N GLU A 44 1.05 -35.62 21.15
CA GLU A 44 -0.37 -35.63 21.49
C GLU A 44 -1.15 -34.46 20.89
N ARG A 45 -0.51 -33.33 20.72
CA ARG A 45 -1.09 -32.13 20.09
C ARG A 45 -1.45 -32.37 18.62
N ASP A 46 -0.67 -33.16 17.89
CA ASP A 46 -0.86 -33.41 16.47
C ASP A 46 -2.00 -34.39 16.19
N VAL A 47 -2.40 -35.19 17.16
CA VAL A 47 -3.55 -36.13 17.06
C VAL A 47 -4.83 -35.59 17.70
N SER A 48 -4.75 -34.37 18.29
CA SER A 48 -5.90 -33.67 18.85
C SER A 48 -6.88 -33.21 17.74
N PRO A 49 -8.19 -33.15 17.99
CA PRO A 49 -9.13 -32.50 17.10
C PRO A 49 -8.80 -31.01 16.85
N ASP A 50 -8.16 -30.35 17.83
CA ASP A 50 -7.80 -28.94 17.78
C ASP A 50 -6.32 -28.73 17.41
N ALA A 51 -5.68 -29.68 16.74
CA ALA A 51 -4.26 -29.62 16.36
C ALA A 51 -3.89 -28.30 15.63
N HIS A 52 -4.79 -27.80 14.77
CA HIS A 52 -4.60 -26.56 14.04
C HIS A 52 -4.58 -25.30 14.94
N HIS A 53 -5.17 -25.33 16.14
CA HIS A 53 -5.04 -24.27 17.13
C HIS A 53 -3.77 -24.37 17.98
N GLN A 54 -3.24 -25.58 18.14
CA GLN A 54 -2.13 -25.86 19.03
C GLN A 54 -0.75 -25.72 18.37
N CYS A 55 -0.67 -25.77 17.05
CA CYS A 55 0.58 -25.52 16.34
C CYS A 55 0.99 -24.03 16.45
N ARG A 56 2.28 -23.74 16.25
CA ARG A 56 2.80 -22.35 16.34
C ARG A 56 2.13 -21.40 15.38
N PHE A 57 1.82 -21.86 14.17
CA PHE A 57 1.07 -21.08 13.18
C PHE A 57 -0.34 -20.78 13.67
N GLY A 58 -1.08 -21.77 14.15
CA GLY A 58 -2.44 -21.60 14.65
C GLY A 58 -2.51 -20.64 15.84
N GLN A 59 -1.54 -20.71 16.76
CA GLN A 59 -1.46 -19.77 17.88
C GLN A 59 -1.25 -18.34 17.41
N TRP A 60 -0.41 -18.11 16.40
CA TRP A 60 -0.25 -16.80 15.78
C TRP A 60 -1.51 -16.38 15.04
N TYR A 61 -2.05 -17.26 14.17
CA TYR A 61 -3.22 -16.99 13.35
C TYR A 61 -4.41 -16.50 14.19
N HIS A 62 -4.70 -17.15 15.30
CA HIS A 62 -5.84 -16.82 16.16
C HIS A 62 -5.59 -15.64 17.13
N LYS A 63 -4.34 -15.16 17.27
CA LYS A 63 -3.99 -14.03 18.14
C LYS A 63 -3.50 -12.82 17.36
N ALA A 64 -2.24 -12.80 16.98
CA ALA A 64 -1.60 -11.66 16.33
C ALA A 64 -2.06 -11.48 14.87
N GLY A 65 -2.15 -12.56 14.11
CA GLY A 65 -2.59 -12.52 12.71
C GLY A 65 -3.99 -11.92 12.53
N THR A 66 -4.89 -12.18 13.48
CA THR A 66 -6.24 -11.60 13.47
C THR A 66 -6.22 -10.07 13.55
N THR A 67 -5.29 -9.49 14.27
CA THR A 67 -5.22 -8.03 14.45
C THR A 67 -4.75 -7.34 13.16
N ILE A 68 -3.83 -7.96 12.43
CA ILE A 68 -3.17 -7.34 11.27
C ILE A 68 -3.91 -7.67 9.96
N LEU A 69 -4.27 -8.94 9.76
CA LEU A 69 -4.79 -9.45 8.49
C LEU A 69 -6.29 -9.73 8.48
N LYS A 70 -7.00 -9.46 9.56
CA LYS A 70 -8.43 -9.78 9.73
C LYS A 70 -9.33 -9.37 8.54
N ASN A 71 -9.04 -8.23 7.95
CA ASN A 71 -9.82 -7.68 6.84
C ASN A 71 -9.27 -8.08 5.47
N HIS A 72 -8.18 -8.87 5.43
CA HIS A 72 -7.60 -9.32 4.18
C HIS A 72 -8.37 -10.54 3.65
N PRO A 73 -8.84 -10.54 2.39
CA PRO A 73 -9.64 -11.65 1.86
C PRO A 73 -8.96 -13.02 1.99
N GLY A 74 -7.66 -13.09 1.66
CA GLY A 74 -6.88 -14.32 1.74
C GLY A 74 -6.65 -14.83 3.17
N TYR A 75 -6.91 -14.04 4.20
CA TYR A 75 -6.71 -14.47 5.58
C TYR A 75 -7.66 -15.60 5.98
N ALA A 76 -8.91 -15.51 5.58
CA ALA A 76 -9.90 -16.56 5.85
C ALA A 76 -9.55 -17.87 5.13
N GLU A 77 -9.10 -17.78 3.89
CA GLU A 77 -8.70 -18.96 3.09
C GLU A 77 -7.49 -19.66 3.70
N ILE A 78 -6.51 -18.91 4.20
CA ILE A 78 -5.37 -19.47 4.95
C ILE A 78 -5.87 -20.31 6.14
N GLY A 79 -6.85 -19.82 6.91
CA GLY A 79 -7.41 -20.52 8.05
C GLY A 79 -8.09 -21.85 7.65
N ILE A 80 -8.88 -21.82 6.59
CA ILE A 80 -9.60 -22.98 6.07
C ILE A 80 -8.62 -24.08 5.61
N GLU A 81 -7.61 -23.70 4.81
CA GLU A 81 -6.64 -24.68 4.30
C GLU A 81 -5.71 -25.20 5.42
N HIS A 82 -5.39 -24.37 6.41
CA HIS A 82 -4.62 -24.75 7.58
C HIS A 82 -5.36 -25.82 8.44
N GLU A 83 -6.61 -25.60 8.76
CA GLU A 83 -7.44 -26.56 9.47
C GLU A 83 -7.56 -27.88 8.70
N ARG A 84 -7.87 -27.80 7.40
CA ARG A 84 -8.00 -28.97 6.51
C ARG A 84 -6.71 -29.79 6.46
N MET A 85 -5.58 -29.14 6.37
CA MET A 85 -4.27 -29.79 6.34
C MET A 85 -4.01 -30.55 7.64
N HIS A 86 -4.29 -29.96 8.82
CA HIS A 86 -4.16 -30.63 10.12
C HIS A 86 -5.13 -31.81 10.28
N GLN A 87 -6.37 -31.70 9.77
CA GLN A 87 -7.33 -32.83 9.79
C GLN A 87 -6.79 -34.04 9.02
N TYR A 88 -6.20 -33.84 7.84
CA TYR A 88 -5.57 -34.95 7.08
C TYR A 88 -4.33 -35.46 7.77
N ALA A 89 -3.46 -34.62 8.32
CA ALA A 89 -2.30 -35.06 9.08
C ALA A 89 -2.67 -35.94 10.28
N THR A 90 -3.66 -35.50 11.08
CA THR A 90 -4.19 -36.26 12.22
C THR A 90 -4.71 -37.61 11.78
N SER A 91 -5.38 -37.70 10.62
CA SER A 91 -5.85 -39.00 10.07
C SER A 91 -4.71 -39.92 9.73
N LEU A 92 -3.62 -39.42 9.12
CA LEU A 92 -2.42 -40.21 8.82
C LEU A 92 -1.74 -40.70 10.10
N LEU A 93 -1.59 -39.85 11.10
CA LEU A 93 -0.97 -40.22 12.38
C LEU A 93 -1.78 -41.28 13.13
N ARG A 94 -3.10 -41.17 13.18
CA ARG A 94 -3.99 -42.15 13.80
C ARG A 94 -3.93 -43.51 13.10
N ALA A 95 -3.86 -43.53 11.76
CA ALA A 95 -3.66 -44.75 11.00
C ALA A 95 -2.31 -45.42 11.36
N SER A 96 -1.24 -44.63 11.47
CA SER A 96 0.09 -45.08 11.88
C SER A 96 0.09 -45.69 13.30
N ILE A 97 -0.51 -45.03 14.28
CA ILE A 97 -0.66 -45.52 15.68
C ILE A 97 -1.42 -46.83 15.70
N SER A 98 -2.49 -46.95 14.90
CA SER A 98 -3.34 -48.14 14.85
C SER A 98 -2.75 -49.28 13.98
N ASN A 99 -1.54 -49.11 13.46
CA ASN A 99 -0.92 -50.02 12.49
C ASN A 99 -1.78 -50.33 11.24
N VAL A 100 -2.63 -49.39 10.87
CA VAL A 100 -3.42 -49.45 9.63
C VAL A 100 -2.57 -48.87 8.48
N PRO A 101 -2.47 -49.60 7.34
CA PRO A 101 -1.73 -49.10 6.19
C PRO A 101 -2.27 -47.76 5.71
N ILE A 102 -1.40 -46.75 5.58
CA ILE A 102 -1.74 -45.45 5.01
C ILE A 102 -1.93 -45.61 3.50
N SER A 103 -3.11 -45.26 2.98
CA SER A 103 -3.34 -45.28 1.55
C SER A 103 -2.61 -44.14 0.85
N PHE A 104 -2.14 -44.39 -0.38
CA PHE A 104 -1.53 -43.32 -1.20
C PHE A 104 -2.49 -42.12 -1.38
N LYS A 105 -3.79 -42.40 -1.51
CA LYS A 105 -4.84 -41.37 -1.64
C LYS A 105 -4.95 -40.46 -0.41
N ASP A 106 -4.83 -41.01 0.80
CA ASP A 106 -4.91 -40.18 2.03
C ASP A 106 -3.65 -39.34 2.20
N TYR A 107 -2.48 -39.89 1.88
CA TYR A 107 -1.24 -39.16 1.82
C TYR A 107 -1.29 -38.01 0.76
N GLU A 108 -1.84 -38.31 -0.42
CA GLU A 108 -2.00 -37.30 -1.50
C GLU A 108 -2.95 -36.17 -1.09
N ARG A 109 -4.02 -36.46 -0.35
CA ARG A 109 -4.93 -35.43 0.21
C ARG A 109 -4.22 -34.48 1.18
N PHE A 110 -3.40 -35.05 2.06
CA PHE A 110 -2.58 -34.27 2.96
C PHE A 110 -1.61 -33.35 2.21
N LEU A 111 -0.86 -33.91 1.25
CA LEU A 111 0.09 -33.13 0.44
C LEU A 111 -0.61 -32.02 -0.35
N THR A 112 -1.80 -32.29 -0.86
CA THR A 112 -2.58 -31.30 -1.62
C THR A 112 -3.03 -30.16 -0.71
N ALA A 113 -3.51 -30.44 0.49
CA ALA A 113 -3.91 -29.44 1.46
C ALA A 113 -2.70 -28.60 1.92
N LEU A 114 -1.55 -29.23 2.18
CA LEU A 114 -0.31 -28.53 2.53
C LEU A 114 0.15 -27.57 1.41
N LYS A 115 0.10 -28.02 0.15
CA LYS A 115 0.44 -27.19 -1.01
C LYS A 115 -0.52 -26.00 -1.17
N ARG A 116 -1.81 -26.21 -0.95
CA ARG A 116 -2.82 -25.13 -1.00
C ARG A 116 -2.57 -24.12 0.09
N LEU A 117 -2.37 -24.53 1.33
CA LEU A 117 -2.03 -23.64 2.42
C LEU A 117 -0.81 -22.76 2.07
N LYS A 118 0.27 -23.37 1.58
CA LYS A 118 1.47 -22.63 1.16
C LYS A 118 1.19 -21.64 0.03
N LEU A 119 0.33 -22.01 -0.93
CA LEU A 119 -0.05 -21.12 -2.02
C LEU A 119 -0.85 -19.93 -1.52
N GLU A 120 -1.82 -20.13 -0.63
CA GLU A 120 -2.60 -19.02 -0.05
C GLU A 120 -1.70 -18.07 0.74
N ILE A 121 -0.79 -18.58 1.57
CA ILE A 121 0.17 -17.76 2.29
C ILE A 121 1.06 -16.96 1.32
N ALA A 122 1.61 -17.62 0.29
CA ALA A 122 2.45 -16.96 -0.71
C ALA A 122 1.69 -15.88 -1.49
N THR A 123 0.39 -16.09 -1.77
CA THR A 123 -0.47 -15.09 -2.41
C THR A 123 -0.60 -13.85 -1.53
N VAL A 124 -0.94 -13.99 -0.26
CA VAL A 124 -1.04 -12.88 0.68
C VAL A 124 0.31 -12.16 0.86
N GLN A 125 1.41 -12.91 0.96
CA GLN A 125 2.76 -12.32 1.03
C GLN A 125 3.06 -11.48 -0.21
N ASN A 126 2.75 -11.98 -1.39
CA ASN A 126 3.01 -11.28 -2.66
C ASN A 126 2.15 -10.00 -2.79
N GLU A 127 0.89 -10.04 -2.33
CA GLU A 127 0.01 -8.88 -2.30
C GLU A 127 0.53 -7.80 -1.34
N LEU A 128 0.96 -8.19 -0.13
CA LEU A 128 1.56 -7.27 0.84
C LEU A 128 2.90 -6.69 0.34
N GLN A 129 3.76 -7.51 -0.26
CA GLN A 129 5.02 -7.04 -0.85
C GLN A 129 4.77 -6.05 -1.99
N THR A 130 3.80 -6.34 -2.86
CA THR A 130 3.43 -5.46 -3.97
C THR A 130 2.88 -4.13 -3.43
N ALA A 131 2.04 -4.18 -2.39
CA ALA A 131 1.52 -2.98 -1.73
C ALA A 131 2.66 -2.14 -1.15
N LEU A 132 3.60 -2.76 -0.43
CA LEU A 132 4.79 -2.09 0.13
C LEU A 132 5.70 -1.50 -0.94
N PHE A 133 5.93 -2.23 -2.04
CA PHE A 133 6.78 -1.76 -3.14
C PHE A 133 6.21 -0.52 -3.84
N ASN A 134 4.88 -0.38 -3.79
CA ASN A 134 4.18 0.77 -4.35
C ASN A 134 4.10 1.98 -3.41
N LEU A 135 4.68 1.91 -2.21
CA LEU A 135 4.77 3.06 -1.30
C LEU A 135 6.12 3.77 -1.43
N ASP A 136 6.08 5.08 -1.26
CA ASP A 136 7.30 5.88 -1.08
C ASP A 136 7.86 5.64 0.34
N PRO A 137 9.13 5.23 0.47
CA PRO A 137 9.68 4.81 1.77
C PRO A 137 9.85 5.97 2.77
N LEU A 138 9.84 7.22 2.32
CA LEU A 138 9.98 8.38 3.19
C LEU A 138 8.62 8.86 3.71
N THR A 139 7.65 8.99 2.82
CA THR A 139 6.36 9.64 3.13
C THR A 139 5.23 8.66 3.40
N GLY A 140 5.39 7.38 3.03
CA GLY A 140 4.32 6.37 3.10
C GLY A 140 3.19 6.58 2.09
N THR A 141 3.27 7.58 1.24
CA THR A 141 2.29 7.77 0.14
C THR A 141 2.54 6.75 -0.96
N PRO A 142 1.50 6.35 -1.73
CA PRO A 142 1.72 5.59 -2.95
C PRO A 142 2.75 6.27 -3.87
N SER A 143 3.65 5.44 -4.42
CA SER A 143 4.72 5.88 -5.31
C SER A 143 4.19 6.17 -6.73
N ARG A 144 5.05 6.77 -7.56
CA ARG A 144 4.77 7.02 -8.98
C ARG A 144 4.32 5.77 -9.76
N THR A 145 4.84 4.59 -9.41
CA THR A 145 4.47 3.33 -10.06
C THR A 145 3.00 2.99 -9.85
N GLY A 146 2.51 3.09 -8.61
CA GLY A 146 1.09 2.86 -8.28
C GLY A 146 0.15 3.95 -8.81
N MET A 147 0.66 5.17 -8.99
CA MET A 147 -0.09 6.32 -9.47
C MET A 147 -0.69 6.11 -10.86
N LEU A 148 0.12 5.70 -11.83
CA LEU A 148 -0.36 5.52 -13.23
C LEU A 148 -1.47 4.49 -13.32
N SER A 149 -1.36 3.38 -12.58
CA SER A 149 -2.41 2.36 -12.52
C SER A 149 -3.71 2.93 -11.95
N ALA A 150 -3.62 3.64 -10.83
CA ALA A 150 -4.77 4.26 -10.19
C ALA A 150 -5.45 5.32 -11.07
N LEU A 151 -4.67 6.15 -11.77
CA LEU A 151 -5.23 7.16 -12.69
C LEU A 151 -5.87 6.54 -13.93
N ARG A 152 -5.34 5.44 -14.46
CA ARG A 152 -5.97 4.71 -15.56
C ARG A 152 -7.30 4.08 -15.15
N GLU A 153 -7.40 3.54 -13.94
CA GLU A 153 -8.67 3.08 -13.37
C GLU A 153 -9.69 4.22 -13.28
N GLN A 154 -9.27 5.42 -12.83
CA GLN A 154 -10.15 6.59 -12.78
C GLN A 154 -10.56 7.06 -14.19
N LEU A 155 -9.65 7.01 -15.18
CA LEU A 155 -9.98 7.35 -16.56
C LEU A 155 -11.07 6.43 -17.13
N GLU A 156 -11.07 5.13 -16.79
CA GLU A 156 -12.15 4.21 -17.19
C GLU A 156 -13.50 4.58 -16.53
N LEU A 157 -13.50 5.15 -15.33
CA LEU A 157 -14.73 5.67 -14.71
C LEU A 157 -15.17 6.97 -15.37
N VAL A 158 -14.23 7.86 -15.72
CA VAL A 158 -14.54 9.10 -16.47
C VAL A 158 -15.19 8.80 -17.83
N ARG A 159 -14.77 7.74 -18.52
CA ARG A 159 -15.42 7.24 -19.75
C ARG A 159 -16.86 6.78 -19.52
N ARG A 160 -17.26 6.53 -18.27
CA ARG A 160 -18.62 6.15 -17.87
C ARG A 160 -19.39 7.30 -17.22
N ASN A 161 -19.05 8.55 -17.57
CA ASN A 161 -19.65 9.80 -17.07
C ASN A 161 -19.38 10.13 -15.60
N HIS A 162 -18.33 9.55 -14.98
CA HIS A 162 -17.79 10.09 -13.74
C HIS A 162 -16.89 11.30 -14.00
N THR A 163 -16.60 12.05 -12.95
CA THR A 163 -15.63 13.14 -12.99
C THR A 163 -14.40 12.75 -12.17
N CYS A 164 -13.24 13.26 -12.50
CA CYS A 164 -12.04 13.12 -11.69
C CYS A 164 -11.13 14.31 -11.93
N ALA A 165 -10.76 15.02 -10.86
CA ALA A 165 -9.75 16.06 -10.92
C ALA A 165 -8.40 15.52 -10.44
N ILE A 166 -7.32 16.07 -10.99
CA ILE A 166 -5.96 15.86 -10.53
C ILE A 166 -5.27 17.19 -10.27
N ALA A 167 -4.47 17.23 -9.21
CA ALA A 167 -3.66 18.40 -8.87
C ALA A 167 -2.21 17.98 -8.70
N MET A 168 -1.32 18.58 -9.49
CA MET A 168 0.12 18.51 -9.26
C MET A 168 0.49 19.54 -8.21
N MET A 169 1.20 19.15 -7.18
CA MET A 169 1.65 20.00 -6.08
C MET A 169 3.17 19.95 -5.98
N ASP A 170 3.80 21.06 -5.66
CA ASP A 170 5.23 21.16 -5.41
C ASP A 170 5.49 22.17 -4.26
N LEU A 171 6.42 21.82 -3.37
CA LEU A 171 6.79 22.64 -2.23
C LEU A 171 7.62 23.87 -2.68
N ASP A 172 7.19 25.05 -2.26
CA ASP A 172 7.83 26.30 -2.69
C ASP A 172 9.21 26.46 -2.04
N ARG A 173 10.23 26.63 -2.89
CA ARG A 173 11.63 26.84 -2.43
C ARG A 173 12.16 25.71 -1.54
N PHE A 174 11.74 24.48 -1.71
CA PHE A 174 12.15 23.35 -0.88
C PHE A 174 13.67 23.16 -0.84
N LYS A 175 14.38 23.42 -1.96
CA LYS A 175 15.83 23.42 -1.98
C LYS A 175 16.43 24.41 -0.97
N ALA A 176 15.88 25.60 -0.84
CA ALA A 176 16.38 26.59 0.14
C ALA A 176 16.18 26.12 1.60
N ILE A 177 15.14 25.33 1.87
CA ILE A 177 14.94 24.68 3.18
C ILE A 177 16.07 23.67 3.42
N ASN A 178 16.34 22.78 2.46
CA ASN A 178 17.45 21.83 2.57
C ASN A 178 18.79 22.53 2.78
N ASP A 179 19.09 23.58 2.00
CA ASP A 179 20.34 24.32 2.09
C ASP A 179 20.49 25.02 3.45
N LYS A 180 19.41 25.55 4.01
CA LYS A 180 19.44 26.31 5.26
C LYS A 180 19.37 25.39 6.51
N TYR A 181 18.51 24.38 6.49
CA TYR A 181 18.16 23.58 7.67
C TYR A 181 18.69 22.16 7.62
N GLY A 182 19.17 21.71 6.45
CA GLY A 182 19.68 20.37 6.21
C GLY A 182 18.61 19.39 5.72
N HIS A 183 19.03 18.28 5.09
CA HIS A 183 18.15 17.29 4.49
C HIS A 183 17.19 16.63 5.51
N ILE A 184 17.62 16.43 6.77
CA ILE A 184 16.76 15.88 7.81
C ILE A 184 15.53 16.79 8.07
N ALA A 185 15.72 18.10 8.02
CA ALA A 185 14.61 19.03 8.16
C ALA A 185 13.69 18.99 6.92
N GLY A 186 14.26 18.87 5.71
CA GLY A 186 13.51 18.65 4.49
C GLY A 186 12.69 17.38 4.52
N ASP A 187 13.26 16.26 4.99
CA ASP A 187 12.54 15.00 5.15
C ASP A 187 11.35 15.15 6.12
N LYS A 188 11.54 15.83 7.26
CA LYS A 188 10.43 16.13 8.19
C LYS A 188 9.32 16.95 7.51
N VAL A 189 9.67 17.90 6.63
CA VAL A 189 8.70 18.67 5.84
C VAL A 189 7.92 17.74 4.90
N LEU A 190 8.60 16.92 4.11
CA LEU A 190 7.96 15.99 3.17
C LEU A 190 6.99 15.05 3.89
N ILE A 191 7.43 14.45 4.98
CA ILE A 191 6.59 13.58 5.82
C ILE A 191 5.39 14.33 6.37
N GLY A 192 5.60 15.51 6.97
CA GLY A 192 4.53 16.30 7.57
C GLY A 192 3.49 16.77 6.57
N MET A 193 3.93 17.24 5.39
CA MET A 193 3.03 17.64 4.30
C MET A 193 2.21 16.48 3.76
N ALA A 194 2.85 15.33 3.48
CA ALA A 194 2.18 14.15 3.00
C ALA A 194 1.14 13.64 4.01
N HIS A 195 1.51 13.52 5.29
CA HIS A 195 0.60 13.09 6.35
C HIS A 195 -0.57 14.05 6.53
N TYR A 196 -0.32 15.38 6.46
CA TYR A 196 -1.37 16.37 6.56
C TYR A 196 -2.39 16.18 5.43
N ILE A 197 -1.93 16.09 4.18
CA ILE A 197 -2.80 15.89 3.01
C ILE A 197 -3.60 14.59 3.16
N MET A 198 -2.95 13.47 3.46
CA MET A 198 -3.63 12.17 3.65
C MET A 198 -4.71 12.21 4.72
N ALA A 199 -4.48 12.93 5.83
CA ALA A 199 -5.43 13.03 6.93
C ALA A 199 -6.66 13.89 6.59
N HIS A 200 -6.56 14.80 5.59
CA HIS A 200 -7.62 15.73 5.20
C HIS A 200 -8.26 15.42 3.84
N LEU A 201 -7.84 14.31 3.21
CA LEU A 201 -8.47 13.74 2.03
C LEU A 201 -9.59 12.76 2.42
N ARG A 202 -10.57 12.56 1.52
CA ARG A 202 -11.61 11.54 1.67
C ARG A 202 -11.00 10.14 1.47
N PRO A 203 -11.65 9.06 1.94
CA PRO A 203 -11.14 7.69 1.77
C PRO A 203 -10.87 7.26 0.33
N TYR A 204 -11.53 7.88 -0.65
CA TYR A 204 -11.38 7.57 -2.08
C TYR A 204 -10.37 8.48 -2.78
N ASP A 205 -10.03 9.62 -2.20
CA ASP A 205 -9.01 10.51 -2.71
C ASP A 205 -7.63 9.88 -2.47
N LYS A 206 -6.67 10.17 -3.32
CA LYS A 206 -5.32 9.63 -3.20
C LYS A 206 -4.29 10.73 -3.40
N VAL A 207 -3.22 10.67 -2.64
CA VAL A 207 -2.01 11.46 -2.87
C VAL A 207 -0.87 10.52 -3.19
N PHE A 208 -0.06 10.86 -4.18
CA PHE A 208 1.10 10.11 -4.65
C PHE A 208 2.34 10.99 -4.58
N ARG A 209 3.47 10.45 -4.19
CA ARG A 209 4.73 11.15 -4.38
C ARG A 209 5.20 10.95 -5.81
N TYR A 210 5.20 12.04 -6.58
CA TYR A 210 5.57 12.04 -8.00
C TYR A 210 7.08 12.02 -8.20
N GLY A 211 7.81 12.81 -7.39
CA GLY A 211 9.27 12.85 -7.35
C GLY A 211 9.73 13.91 -6.33
N GLY A 212 10.94 13.84 -5.83
CA GLY A 212 11.52 14.86 -4.97
C GLY A 212 10.57 15.46 -3.94
N ASP A 213 10.18 16.70 -4.18
CA ASP A 213 9.22 17.54 -3.44
C ASP A 213 7.85 17.68 -4.13
N GLU A 214 7.62 16.89 -5.19
CA GLU A 214 6.39 16.92 -5.98
C GLU A 214 5.42 15.80 -5.56
N PHE A 215 4.15 16.16 -5.48
CA PHE A 215 3.04 15.24 -5.18
C PHE A 215 1.92 15.41 -6.21
N LEU A 216 1.23 14.32 -6.52
CA LEU A 216 0.02 14.33 -7.32
C LEU A 216 -1.16 13.89 -6.46
N ILE A 217 -2.21 14.71 -6.42
CA ILE A 217 -3.46 14.43 -5.72
C ILE A 217 -4.50 14.04 -6.77
N CYS A 218 -5.19 12.93 -6.55
CA CYS A 218 -6.29 12.44 -7.37
C CYS A 218 -7.58 12.51 -6.57
N LEU A 219 -8.58 13.19 -7.13
CA LEU A 219 -9.87 13.47 -6.52
C LEU A 219 -11.00 12.87 -7.38
N PRO A 220 -11.37 11.60 -7.15
CA PRO A 220 -12.50 10.95 -7.83
C PRO A 220 -13.82 11.66 -7.55
N ASP A 221 -14.75 11.58 -8.51
CA ASP A 221 -16.09 12.18 -8.44
C ASP A 221 -16.08 13.65 -8.01
N THR A 222 -15.06 14.40 -8.49
CA THR A 222 -14.83 15.80 -8.13
C THR A 222 -14.69 16.64 -9.39
N ASP A 223 -15.49 17.70 -9.50
CA ASP A 223 -15.40 18.66 -10.59
C ASP A 223 -14.25 19.67 -10.37
N GLN A 224 -13.98 20.46 -11.39
CA GLN A 224 -12.88 21.43 -11.40
C GLN A 224 -13.01 22.48 -10.29
N GLN A 225 -14.23 23.00 -10.04
CA GLN A 225 -14.44 24.05 -9.05
C GLN A 225 -14.25 23.50 -7.62
N THR A 226 -14.84 22.35 -7.33
CA THR A 226 -14.67 21.68 -6.03
C THR A 226 -13.21 21.32 -5.77
N ALA A 227 -12.50 20.85 -6.81
CA ALA A 227 -11.08 20.53 -6.71
C ALA A 227 -10.23 21.79 -6.47
N HIS A 228 -10.56 22.92 -7.11
CA HIS A 228 -9.92 24.21 -6.85
C HIS A 228 -10.11 24.65 -5.39
N ASP A 229 -11.31 24.50 -4.83
CA ASP A 229 -11.61 24.88 -3.46
C ASP A 229 -10.83 24.00 -2.46
N ILE A 230 -10.73 22.68 -2.73
CA ILE A 230 -9.90 21.74 -1.95
C ILE A 230 -8.43 22.15 -1.99
N ALA A 231 -7.88 22.38 -3.18
CA ALA A 231 -6.48 22.78 -3.35
C ALA A 231 -6.20 24.16 -2.70
N SER A 232 -7.12 25.11 -2.82
CA SER A 232 -7.00 26.43 -2.20
C SER A 232 -6.99 26.37 -0.67
N ARG A 233 -7.78 25.47 -0.09
CA ARG A 233 -7.72 25.17 1.34
C ARG A 233 -6.34 24.62 1.72
N PHE A 234 -5.78 23.67 0.97
CA PHE A 234 -4.45 23.14 1.22
C PHE A 234 -3.35 24.20 1.11
N VAL A 235 -3.44 25.15 0.16
CA VAL A 235 -2.50 26.29 0.09
C VAL A 235 -2.42 27.04 1.42
N VAL A 236 -3.57 27.33 2.02
CA VAL A 236 -3.63 28.07 3.30
C VAL A 236 -3.17 27.22 4.47
N GLU A 237 -3.69 26.01 4.57
CA GLU A 237 -3.45 25.12 5.71
C GLU A 237 -2.00 24.60 5.75
N LEU A 238 -1.44 24.18 4.62
CA LEU A 238 -0.04 23.72 4.53
C LEU A 238 0.93 24.86 4.81
N GLY A 239 0.65 26.07 4.32
CA GLY A 239 1.47 27.26 4.59
C GLY A 239 1.51 27.66 6.06
N SER A 240 0.51 27.23 6.86
CA SER A 240 0.45 27.48 8.31
C SER A 240 1.07 26.39 9.17
N LEU A 241 1.47 25.24 8.59
CA LEU A 241 2.09 24.15 9.35
C LEU A 241 3.47 24.56 9.89
N PRO A 242 3.69 24.45 11.20
CA PRO A 242 4.99 24.73 11.79
C PRO A 242 5.94 23.54 11.63
N PHE A 243 7.16 23.80 11.20
CA PHE A 243 8.25 22.83 11.16
C PHE A 243 9.39 23.31 12.03
N ALA A 244 10.02 22.41 12.79
CA ALA A 244 11.14 22.72 13.65
C ALA A 244 12.43 22.07 13.13
N ALA A 245 13.50 22.87 13.11
CA ALA A 245 14.85 22.36 12.89
C ALA A 245 15.69 22.52 14.15
N ASP A 246 16.38 21.45 14.53
CA ASP A 246 17.13 21.37 15.78
C ASP A 246 18.13 22.54 15.89
N GLY A 247 17.97 23.36 16.92
CA GLY A 247 18.79 24.55 17.17
C GLY A 247 18.61 25.75 16.24
N LYS A 248 17.71 25.68 15.22
CA LYS A 248 17.48 26.75 14.23
C LYS A 248 16.08 27.37 14.27
N GLY A 249 15.28 27.01 15.26
CA GLY A 249 13.93 27.55 15.44
C GLY A 249 12.87 26.94 14.54
N GLU A 250 11.71 27.57 14.51
CA GLU A 250 10.53 27.17 13.75
C GLU A 250 10.49 27.91 12.40
N PHE A 251 9.97 27.23 11.38
CA PHE A 251 9.81 27.80 10.03
C PHE A 251 8.55 27.24 9.36
N HIS A 252 8.12 27.90 8.29
CA HIS A 252 6.98 27.51 7.47
C HIS A 252 7.44 27.36 6.02
N ILE A 253 6.71 26.55 5.25
CA ILE A 253 6.90 26.37 3.83
C ILE A 253 5.55 26.36 3.13
N THR A 254 5.45 26.98 1.98
CA THR A 254 4.24 26.98 1.17
C THR A 254 4.30 25.94 0.06
N ALA A 255 3.17 25.70 -0.59
CA ALA A 255 3.06 24.82 -1.75
C ALA A 255 2.25 25.51 -2.85
N SER A 256 2.61 25.19 -4.09
CA SER A 256 1.89 25.62 -5.28
C SER A 256 1.21 24.44 -5.94
N PHE A 257 0.07 24.67 -6.58
CA PHE A 257 -0.77 23.63 -7.19
C PHE A 257 -1.11 23.98 -8.63
N GLY A 258 -0.99 22.99 -9.51
CA GLY A 258 -1.53 23.01 -10.87
C GLY A 258 -2.67 22.01 -10.99
N LEU A 259 -3.85 22.43 -11.40
CA LEU A 259 -5.07 21.65 -11.41
C LEU A 259 -5.58 21.40 -12.83
N THR A 260 -6.05 20.19 -13.10
CA THR A 260 -6.86 19.85 -14.29
C THR A 260 -7.83 18.72 -13.96
N THR A 261 -8.72 18.41 -14.89
CA THR A 261 -9.57 17.22 -14.84
C THR A 261 -9.07 16.14 -15.80
N LEU A 262 -9.28 14.86 -15.47
CA LEU A 262 -9.08 13.77 -16.42
C LEU A 262 -10.11 13.90 -17.56
N ALA A 263 -9.64 13.83 -18.78
CA ALA A 263 -10.48 13.88 -19.95
C ALA A 263 -10.49 12.50 -20.66
N PHE A 264 -11.66 12.04 -21.08
CA PHE A 264 -11.85 10.67 -21.60
C PHE A 264 -11.16 10.44 -22.95
N ASP A 265 -10.86 11.49 -23.68
CA ASP A 265 -10.34 11.51 -25.05
C ASP A 265 -8.81 11.64 -25.12
N ILE A 266 -8.14 11.77 -23.97
CA ILE A 266 -6.68 11.87 -23.90
C ILE A 266 -6.10 10.85 -22.93
N PRO A 267 -4.85 10.42 -23.11
CA PRO A 267 -4.16 9.55 -22.16
C PRO A 267 -3.89 10.27 -20.82
N VAL A 268 -3.79 9.49 -19.74
CA VAL A 268 -3.51 9.98 -18.39
C VAL A 268 -2.25 10.85 -18.35
N GLU A 269 -1.23 10.45 -19.07
CA GLU A 269 0.06 11.14 -19.14
C GLU A 269 -0.09 12.59 -19.65
N GLN A 270 -1.02 12.81 -20.58
CA GLN A 270 -1.31 14.14 -21.08
C GLN A 270 -2.11 14.99 -20.08
N SER A 271 -2.97 14.37 -19.27
CA SER A 271 -3.63 15.06 -18.16
C SER A 271 -2.62 15.46 -17.07
N ILE A 272 -1.64 14.61 -16.79
CA ILE A 272 -0.54 14.95 -15.88
C ILE A 272 0.27 16.15 -16.41
N ASP A 273 0.63 16.15 -17.71
CA ASP A 273 1.33 17.26 -18.36
C ASP A 273 0.54 18.58 -18.27
N ARG A 274 -0.79 18.54 -18.41
CA ARG A 274 -1.65 19.70 -18.21
C ARG A 274 -1.58 20.24 -16.77
N ALA A 275 -1.63 19.36 -15.77
CA ALA A 275 -1.49 19.77 -14.36
C ALA A 275 -0.10 20.34 -14.08
N ASP A 276 0.95 19.77 -14.65
CA ASP A 276 2.32 20.26 -14.53
C ASP A 276 2.50 21.65 -15.14
N LYS A 277 1.97 21.90 -16.34
CA LYS A 277 1.95 23.24 -16.97
C LYS A 277 1.24 24.27 -16.11
N ALA A 278 0.11 23.92 -15.50
CA ALA A 278 -0.59 24.81 -14.58
C ALA A 278 0.23 25.09 -13.31
N LEU A 279 0.92 24.08 -12.78
CA LEU A 279 1.84 24.24 -11.65
C LEU A 279 3.00 25.17 -12.00
N TYR A 280 3.58 25.02 -13.19
CA TYR A 280 4.62 25.92 -13.66
C TYR A 280 4.14 27.38 -13.68
N VAL A 281 2.92 27.64 -14.19
CA VAL A 281 2.32 28.99 -14.17
C VAL A 281 2.11 29.47 -12.73
N ALA A 282 1.67 28.61 -11.80
CA ALA A 282 1.54 28.97 -10.38
C ALA A 282 2.89 29.42 -9.79
N LYS A 283 3.97 28.72 -10.11
CA LYS A 283 5.33 29.07 -9.69
C LYS A 283 5.80 30.41 -10.26
N MET A 284 5.54 30.65 -11.54
CA MET A 284 5.90 31.91 -12.21
C MET A 284 5.10 33.10 -11.71
N GLN A 285 3.86 32.94 -11.34
CA GLN A 285 3.00 33.97 -10.82
C GLN A 285 3.24 34.37 -9.34
N GLY A 286 4.27 33.80 -8.69
CA GLY A 286 4.70 34.16 -7.33
C GLY A 286 4.44 33.08 -6.28
N GLN A 287 4.18 31.84 -6.66
CA GLN A 287 4.06 30.70 -5.74
C GLN A 287 2.84 30.78 -4.79
N ASN A 288 2.70 29.80 -3.88
CA ASN A 288 1.66 29.76 -2.82
C ASN A 288 0.24 29.96 -3.37
N ARG A 289 -0.13 29.24 -4.41
CA ARG A 289 -1.41 29.37 -5.11
C ARG A 289 -1.84 28.14 -5.87
N VAL A 290 -3.10 28.14 -6.27
CA VAL A 290 -3.66 27.18 -7.22
C VAL A 290 -3.82 27.85 -8.58
N VAL A 291 -3.42 27.19 -9.64
CA VAL A 291 -3.71 27.54 -11.03
C VAL A 291 -4.41 26.39 -11.71
N VAL A 292 -5.51 26.68 -12.36
CA VAL A 292 -6.24 25.71 -13.19
C VAL A 292 -5.70 25.75 -14.60
N TRP A 293 -5.44 24.59 -15.18
CA TRP A 293 -4.96 24.50 -16.54
C TRP A 293 -5.96 25.10 -17.53
N ASP A 294 -5.43 25.85 -18.49
CA ASP A 294 -6.14 26.43 -19.62
C ASP A 294 -5.37 26.12 -20.91
N PRO A 295 -6.05 25.88 -22.06
CA PRO A 295 -5.39 25.58 -23.33
C PRO A 295 -4.31 26.56 -23.77
N SER A 296 -4.40 27.84 -23.39
CA SER A 296 -3.39 28.88 -23.69
C SER A 296 -2.01 28.58 -23.08
N MET A 297 -1.96 27.79 -22.00
CA MET A 297 -0.71 27.41 -21.33
C MET A 297 0.17 26.48 -22.16
N ASN A 298 -0.37 25.85 -23.22
CA ASN A 298 0.44 25.06 -24.15
C ASN A 298 1.41 25.92 -24.95
N GLU A 299 1.05 27.17 -25.27
CA GLU A 299 1.89 28.09 -26.04
C GLU A 299 3.01 28.72 -25.21
N GLU A 300 2.78 28.94 -23.89
CA GLU A 300 3.78 29.53 -23.00
C GLU A 300 4.93 28.56 -22.70
N ALA A 301 4.66 27.28 -22.56
CA ALA A 301 5.67 26.25 -22.32
C ALA A 301 6.62 26.07 -23.52
N GLU A 302 6.12 26.20 -24.76
CA GLU A 302 6.93 26.13 -25.98
C GLU A 302 7.86 27.33 -26.16
N ARG A 303 7.47 28.52 -25.69
CA ARG A 303 8.31 29.75 -25.75
C ARG A 303 9.45 29.75 -24.77
N THR A 304 9.32 29.10 -23.63
CA THR A 304 10.35 29.06 -22.58
C THR A 304 11.30 27.86 -22.70
N GLY A 305 10.90 26.78 -23.39
CA GLY A 305 11.78 25.61 -23.67
C GLY A 305 12.80 25.82 -24.80
N ASN A 306 12.74 26.93 -25.53
CA ASN A 306 13.65 27.31 -26.63
C ASN A 306 14.58 28.50 -26.29
N ALA A 307 14.74 28.87 -25.02
CA ALA A 307 15.64 29.97 -24.60
C ALA A 307 16.84 29.45 -23.79
#